data_71e93be9590e4a9a93c6ae59adceec48
#
_entry.id   71e93be9590e4a9a93c6ae59adceec48
#
_cell.length_a   1.000
_cell.length_b   1.000
_cell.length_c   1.000
_cell.angle_alpha   90.00
_cell.angle_beta   90.00
_cell.angle_gamma   90.00
#
_symmetry.space_group_name_H-M   'P 1'
#
loop_
_entity.id
_entity.type
_entity.pdbx_description
1 polymer ?
#
loop_
_entity_poly.entity_id
_entity_poly.type
_entity_poly.pdbx_seq_one_letter_code
_entity_poly.pdbx_strand_id
1 'polypeptide(L)'
;MDKALCNQTNDRVRVPVGDAKRIEPRGRLGVAVVRDRILTAAFTLVQSGGPDGMRLDAVASGAGISKATLYRHFRSRAILLDALAGERGMATGLEAPDRRAVIIDATVRLVGLQGLRATTMDQIAVAAGISPAALYWHFENKEALCQAVILRVSPIATIEEFFATKCSGDIRTDLLALVRLVVGDLGSRLTTCVRLAGELPGQTDAFRDFFLANGPLPVWRRVGTYFDEQVRLGALKPAPTLPRVLTFGGILFAGVLTRNIFGDALQVSVDEFAVQAVDTFLTGQATDAYGNTLGGSNDAGSRPGEAP
;
A
#
# COMPACT_ATOMS: atom_id res chain seq x y z
N MET A 1 -24.85 67.07 19.78
CA MET A 1 -24.36 68.47 19.52
C MET A 1 -23.27 68.27 18.49
N ASP A 2 -23.64 68.53 17.41
CA ASP A 2 -23.67 69.55 16.36
C ASP A 2 -22.61 69.24 15.34
N LYS A 3 -23.05 68.92 14.19
CA LYS A 3 -23.20 69.76 12.95
C LYS A 3 -21.85 70.21 12.40
N ALA A 4 -21.55 70.14 11.26
CA ALA A 4 -22.20 70.17 9.94
C ALA A 4 -21.21 70.73 8.91
N LEU A 5 -21.40 70.28 7.70
CA LEU A 5 -21.40 71.05 6.47
C LEU A 5 -20.04 71.51 5.92
N CYS A 6 -19.73 71.07 4.79
CA CYS A 6 -20.18 71.38 3.46
C CYS A 6 -19.09 72.05 2.63
N ASN A 7 -18.89 71.55 1.49
CA ASN A 7 -18.84 72.17 0.19
C ASN A 7 -17.51 72.52 -0.49
N GLN A 8 -17.38 71.88 -1.62
CA GLN A 8 -16.95 72.36 -2.95
C GLN A 8 -15.57 73.04 -3.08
N THR A 9 -14.73 72.55 -3.96
CA THR A 9 -14.70 73.05 -5.32
C THR A 9 -13.72 72.24 -6.17
N ASN A 10 -14.23 71.93 -7.32
CA ASN A 10 -13.63 71.54 -8.58
C ASN A 10 -12.34 72.29 -8.89
N ASP A 11 -11.24 71.57 -9.23
CA ASP A 11 -10.39 72.07 -10.30
C ASP A 11 -9.65 70.93 -11.05
N ARG A 12 -9.70 71.09 -12.35
CA ARG A 12 -9.13 70.16 -13.37
C ARG A 12 -7.63 70.41 -13.49
N VAL A 13 -6.80 69.36 -13.43
CA VAL A 13 -5.51 69.36 -14.13
C VAL A 13 -5.16 67.97 -14.64
N ARG A 14 -5.18 67.90 -15.94
CA ARG A 14 -4.41 67.12 -16.95
C ARG A 14 -3.58 65.92 -16.47
N VAL A 15 -3.91 64.79 -17.14
CA VAL A 15 -3.13 63.56 -17.35
C VAL A 15 -1.84 63.90 -18.15
N PRO A 16 -0.73 63.22 -17.84
CA PRO A 16 0.14 62.71 -18.89
C PRO A 16 0.07 61.19 -18.94
N VAL A 17 -0.27 60.70 -20.12
CA VAL A 17 -0.08 59.33 -20.58
C VAL A 17 1.42 59.08 -20.57
N GLY A 18 1.82 58.11 -19.73
CA GLY A 18 3.16 57.56 -19.71
C GLY A 18 3.05 56.06 -19.69
N ASP A 19 3.39 55.43 -20.80
CA ASP A 19 3.49 53.98 -21.01
C ASP A 19 4.28 53.27 -19.90
N ALA A 20 3.60 52.64 -19.02
CA ALA A 20 4.18 51.56 -18.22
C ALA A 20 3.87 50.22 -18.90
N LYS A 21 4.75 49.82 -19.82
CA LYS A 21 4.86 48.44 -20.30
C LYS A 21 4.97 47.53 -19.06
N ARG A 22 3.86 46.91 -18.69
CA ARG A 22 3.82 45.78 -17.81
C ARG A 22 4.59 44.63 -18.46
N ILE A 23 5.83 44.42 -18.05
CA ILE A 23 6.63 43.26 -18.42
C ILE A 23 6.02 42.06 -17.67
N GLU A 24 5.05 41.40 -18.30
CA GLU A 24 4.62 40.08 -17.87
C GLU A 24 5.76 39.09 -18.10
N PRO A 25 5.99 38.13 -17.20
CA PRO A 25 7.05 37.12 -17.33
C PRO A 25 6.71 36.19 -18.51
N ARG A 26 7.25 36.49 -19.69
CA ARG A 26 7.07 35.75 -20.94
C ARG A 26 7.45 34.27 -20.91
N GLY A 27 8.01 33.74 -19.81
CA GLY A 27 8.46 32.34 -19.70
C GLY A 27 7.37 31.35 -19.30
N ARG A 28 6.48 31.68 -18.36
CA ARG A 28 5.47 30.73 -17.84
C ARG A 28 4.22 30.61 -18.71
N LEU A 29 3.74 31.71 -19.28
CA LEU A 29 2.61 31.68 -20.23
C LEU A 29 2.95 30.91 -21.51
N GLY A 30 4.17 31.04 -22.02
CA GLY A 30 4.62 30.32 -23.21
C GLY A 30 4.67 28.81 -23.03
N VAL A 31 5.07 28.34 -21.85
CA VAL A 31 5.13 26.90 -21.53
C VAL A 31 3.72 26.30 -21.41
N ALA A 32 2.79 26.98 -20.76
CA ALA A 32 1.41 26.52 -20.60
C ALA A 32 0.68 26.46 -21.95
N VAL A 33 0.86 27.48 -22.82
CA VAL A 33 0.26 27.51 -24.16
C VAL A 33 0.80 26.40 -25.06
N VAL A 34 2.11 26.13 -25.02
CA VAL A 34 2.71 25.03 -25.80
C VAL A 34 2.22 23.68 -25.30
N ARG A 35 2.11 23.49 -23.98
CA ARG A 35 1.57 22.26 -23.37
C ARG A 35 0.13 22.01 -23.82
N ASP A 36 -0.74 23.01 -23.79
CA ASP A 36 -2.15 22.89 -24.22
C ASP A 36 -2.27 22.55 -25.70
N ARG A 37 -1.43 23.16 -26.57
CA ARG A 37 -1.38 22.81 -28.00
C ARG A 37 -0.97 21.37 -28.24
N ILE A 38 0.00 20.84 -27.50
CA ILE A 38 0.42 19.44 -27.57
C ILE A 38 -0.75 18.52 -27.18
N LEU A 39 -1.42 18.83 -26.07
CA LEU A 39 -2.56 18.05 -25.59
C LEU A 39 -3.74 18.09 -26.57
N THR A 40 -4.00 19.24 -27.18
CA THR A 40 -5.06 19.37 -28.20
C THR A 40 -4.75 18.54 -29.45
N ALA A 41 -3.53 18.61 -29.98
CA ALA A 41 -3.13 17.80 -31.14
C ALA A 41 -3.16 16.30 -30.84
N ALA A 42 -2.68 15.90 -29.66
CA ALA A 42 -2.72 14.51 -29.22
C ALA A 42 -4.15 14.00 -29.03
N PHE A 43 -5.04 14.83 -28.45
CA PHE A 43 -6.46 14.53 -28.29
C PHE A 43 -7.14 14.24 -29.63
N THR A 44 -6.95 15.09 -30.63
CA THR A 44 -7.52 14.92 -31.98
C THR A 44 -7.05 13.62 -32.64
N LEU A 45 -5.75 13.28 -32.50
CA LEU A 45 -5.19 12.05 -33.06
C LEU A 45 -5.72 10.79 -32.37
N VAL A 46 -5.89 10.84 -31.04
CA VAL A 46 -6.46 9.71 -30.29
C VAL A 46 -7.94 9.51 -30.62
N GLN A 47 -8.70 10.59 -30.80
CA GLN A 47 -10.11 10.48 -31.21
C GLN A 47 -10.29 9.86 -32.62
N SER A 48 -9.37 10.15 -33.54
CA SER A 48 -9.48 9.67 -34.94
C SER A 48 -8.89 8.29 -35.19
N GLY A 49 -7.90 7.85 -34.41
CA GLY A 49 -7.16 6.61 -34.68
C GLY A 49 -6.89 5.73 -33.46
N GLY A 50 -7.50 6.07 -32.32
CA GLY A 50 -7.28 5.39 -31.04
C GLY A 50 -5.91 5.68 -30.41
N PRO A 51 -5.73 5.28 -29.14
CA PRO A 51 -4.46 5.51 -28.44
C PRO A 51 -3.28 4.85 -29.16
N ASP A 52 -3.46 3.69 -29.77
CA ASP A 52 -2.37 2.93 -30.41
C ASP A 52 -1.89 3.56 -31.72
N GLY A 53 -2.74 4.29 -32.42
CA GLY A 53 -2.42 5.03 -33.65
C GLY A 53 -1.67 6.33 -33.44
N MET A 54 -1.61 6.88 -32.22
CA MET A 54 -0.99 8.17 -31.95
C MET A 54 0.55 8.12 -32.05
N ARG A 55 1.10 8.71 -33.09
CA ARG A 55 2.56 8.87 -33.28
C ARG A 55 3.00 10.25 -32.79
N LEU A 56 4.08 10.30 -31.99
CA LEU A 56 4.62 11.56 -31.47
C LEU A 56 5.02 12.56 -32.56
N ASP A 57 5.41 12.07 -33.75
CA ASP A 57 5.70 12.90 -34.92
C ASP A 57 4.47 13.65 -35.41
N ALA A 58 3.34 12.96 -35.50
CA ALA A 58 2.06 13.53 -35.87
C ALA A 58 1.57 14.55 -34.82
N VAL A 59 1.79 14.26 -33.52
CA VAL A 59 1.48 15.20 -32.44
C VAL A 59 2.33 16.47 -32.54
N ALA A 60 3.64 16.35 -32.75
CA ALA A 60 4.53 17.50 -32.91
C ALA A 60 4.12 18.37 -34.12
N SER A 61 3.79 17.75 -35.26
CA SER A 61 3.30 18.44 -36.46
C SER A 61 1.95 19.10 -36.19
N GLY A 62 0.98 18.41 -35.60
CA GLY A 62 -0.34 18.97 -35.27
C GLY A 62 -0.29 20.11 -34.25
N ALA A 63 0.65 20.08 -33.31
CA ALA A 63 0.91 21.11 -32.34
C ALA A 63 1.76 22.28 -32.93
N GLY A 64 2.31 22.15 -34.14
CA GLY A 64 3.17 23.14 -34.79
C GLY A 64 4.47 23.41 -34.01
N ILE A 65 5.10 22.34 -33.48
CA ILE A 65 6.34 22.41 -32.70
C ILE A 65 7.37 21.39 -33.20
N SER A 66 8.64 21.58 -32.82
CA SER A 66 9.67 20.58 -33.09
C SER A 66 9.53 19.36 -32.18
N LYS A 67 10.02 18.18 -32.64
CA LYS A 67 10.14 17.00 -31.81
C LYS A 67 10.91 17.26 -30.52
N ALA A 68 11.98 18.03 -30.56
CA ALA A 68 12.77 18.38 -29.39
C ALA A 68 11.95 19.19 -28.38
N THR A 69 11.06 20.06 -28.84
CA THR A 69 10.13 20.82 -27.99
C THR A 69 9.08 19.88 -27.37
N LEU A 70 8.54 18.95 -28.15
CA LEU A 70 7.61 17.93 -27.64
C LEU A 70 8.24 17.12 -26.52
N TYR A 71 9.45 16.55 -26.73
CA TYR A 71 10.16 15.75 -25.73
C TYR A 71 10.56 16.51 -24.47
N ARG A 72 10.71 17.83 -24.57
CA ARG A 72 10.94 18.68 -23.38
C ARG A 72 9.69 18.78 -22.50
N HIS A 73 8.48 18.73 -23.07
CA HIS A 73 7.21 18.77 -22.35
C HIS A 73 6.71 17.37 -21.96
N PHE A 74 6.85 16.39 -22.86
CA PHE A 74 6.40 15.03 -22.66
C PHE A 74 7.48 14.06 -23.14
N ARG A 75 8.22 13.47 -22.20
CA ARG A 75 9.38 12.62 -22.49
C ARG A 75 9.02 11.28 -23.14
N SER A 76 7.75 10.88 -23.12
CA SER A 76 7.27 9.68 -23.78
C SER A 76 5.81 9.80 -24.21
N ARG A 77 5.39 8.91 -25.14
CA ARG A 77 3.99 8.78 -25.57
C ARG A 77 3.07 8.43 -24.39
N ALA A 78 3.52 7.58 -23.48
CA ALA A 78 2.75 7.18 -22.31
C ALA A 78 2.43 8.37 -21.39
N ILE A 79 3.41 9.24 -21.13
CA ILE A 79 3.22 10.46 -20.33
C ILE A 79 2.23 11.43 -20.99
N LEU A 80 2.26 11.51 -22.32
CA LEU A 80 1.32 12.35 -23.05
C LEU A 80 -0.10 11.78 -22.98
N LEU A 81 -0.28 10.48 -23.08
CA LEU A 81 -1.59 9.82 -22.95
C LEU A 81 -2.14 9.94 -21.53
N ASP A 82 -1.30 9.82 -20.52
CA ASP A 82 -1.67 9.99 -19.11
C ASP A 82 -2.13 11.42 -18.81
N ALA A 83 -1.40 12.41 -19.34
CA ALA A 83 -1.81 13.82 -19.25
C ALA A 83 -3.14 14.10 -19.98
N LEU A 84 -3.40 13.46 -21.12
CA LEU A 84 -4.68 13.54 -21.82
C LEU A 84 -5.84 12.96 -21.00
N ALA A 85 -5.64 11.82 -20.35
CA ALA A 85 -6.64 11.22 -19.49
C ALA A 85 -6.97 12.12 -18.29
N GLY A 86 -5.94 12.69 -17.65
CA GLY A 86 -6.12 13.55 -16.47
C GLY A 86 -6.70 14.95 -16.76
N GLU A 87 -6.26 15.61 -17.84
CA GLU A 87 -6.60 17.01 -18.08
C GLU A 87 -7.84 17.20 -18.99
N ARG A 88 -8.22 16.19 -19.78
CA ARG A 88 -9.35 16.30 -20.73
C ARG A 88 -10.47 15.29 -20.51
N GLY A 89 -10.44 14.55 -19.41
CA GLY A 89 -11.53 13.63 -19.05
C GLY A 89 -11.78 12.56 -20.11
N MET A 90 -10.80 12.24 -20.94
CA MET A 90 -10.92 11.13 -21.87
C MET A 90 -10.91 9.83 -21.10
N ALA A 91 -12.10 9.22 -20.96
CA ALA A 91 -12.18 7.79 -20.81
C ALA A 91 -11.56 7.18 -22.07
N THR A 92 -10.27 6.88 -22.02
CA THR A 92 -9.56 6.16 -23.11
C THR A 92 -9.99 4.70 -23.16
N GLY A 93 -11.24 4.37 -22.78
CA GLY A 93 -11.88 3.05 -22.87
C GLY A 93 -11.14 1.90 -22.19
N LEU A 94 -9.95 2.15 -21.75
CA LEU A 94 -9.11 1.41 -20.83
C LEU A 94 -8.84 2.40 -19.69
N GLU A 95 -9.34 2.12 -18.51
CA GLU A 95 -8.66 2.63 -17.31
C GLU A 95 -7.20 2.26 -17.53
N ALA A 96 -6.38 3.25 -17.89
CA ALA A 96 -4.94 3.01 -18.04
C ALA A 96 -4.51 2.50 -16.67
N PRO A 97 -4.06 1.24 -16.54
CA PRO A 97 -3.76 0.67 -15.24
C PRO A 97 -2.83 1.65 -14.57
N ASP A 98 -3.11 2.02 -13.31
CA ASP A 98 -2.24 2.90 -12.56
C ASP A 98 -0.81 2.37 -12.74
N ARG A 99 -0.03 3.05 -13.57
CA ARG A 99 1.32 2.62 -13.94
C ARG A 99 2.18 2.42 -12.69
N ARG A 100 1.93 3.24 -11.67
CA ARG A 100 2.59 3.11 -10.39
C ARG A 100 2.19 1.80 -9.70
N ALA A 101 0.92 1.42 -9.71
CA ALA A 101 0.45 0.14 -9.18
C ALA A 101 1.02 -1.05 -9.95
N VAL A 102 1.06 -0.99 -11.30
CA VAL A 102 1.68 -2.05 -12.13
C VAL A 102 3.15 -2.26 -11.78
N ILE A 103 3.92 -1.18 -11.60
CA ILE A 103 5.33 -1.25 -11.20
C ILE A 103 5.46 -1.88 -9.81
N ILE A 104 4.65 -1.44 -8.85
CA ILE A 104 4.66 -1.98 -7.48
C ILE A 104 4.33 -3.47 -7.49
N ASP A 105 3.27 -3.89 -8.21
CA ASP A 105 2.85 -5.29 -8.27
C ASP A 105 3.90 -6.17 -8.98
N ALA A 106 4.57 -5.66 -10.02
CA ALA A 106 5.71 -6.34 -10.64
C ALA A 106 6.87 -6.52 -9.66
N THR A 107 7.16 -5.47 -8.86
CA THR A 107 8.20 -5.51 -7.83
C THR A 107 7.86 -6.49 -6.71
N VAL A 108 6.59 -6.51 -6.23
CA VAL A 108 6.12 -7.49 -5.22
C VAL A 108 6.39 -8.91 -5.71
N ARG A 109 6.06 -9.23 -6.98
CA ARG A 109 6.31 -10.56 -7.55
C ARG A 109 7.80 -10.90 -7.58
N LEU A 110 8.65 -9.99 -8.06
CA LEU A 110 10.10 -10.23 -8.15
C LEU A 110 10.73 -10.38 -6.77
N VAL A 111 10.41 -9.51 -5.83
CA VAL A 111 10.90 -9.62 -4.43
C VAL A 111 10.39 -10.91 -3.78
N GLY A 112 9.15 -11.30 -4.05
CA GLY A 112 8.59 -12.57 -3.58
C GLY A 112 9.30 -13.80 -4.15
N LEU A 113 9.90 -13.72 -5.36
CA LEU A 113 10.61 -14.83 -5.99
C LEU A 113 12.09 -14.90 -5.60
N GLN A 114 12.81 -13.79 -5.71
CA GLN A 114 14.28 -13.77 -5.63
C GLN A 114 14.85 -12.88 -4.52
N GLY A 115 14.00 -12.19 -3.75
CA GLY A 115 14.40 -11.26 -2.71
C GLY A 115 14.71 -9.86 -3.23
N LEU A 116 14.86 -8.91 -2.29
CA LEU A 116 15.10 -7.50 -2.61
C LEU A 116 16.49 -7.26 -3.20
N ARG A 117 17.53 -7.92 -2.66
CA ARG A 117 18.92 -7.73 -3.10
C ARG A 117 19.12 -8.15 -4.53
N ALA A 118 18.57 -9.30 -4.94
CA ALA A 118 18.70 -9.83 -6.29
C ALA A 118 17.82 -9.08 -7.31
N THR A 119 16.83 -8.32 -6.86
CA THR A 119 15.92 -7.57 -7.75
C THR A 119 16.54 -6.24 -8.15
N THR A 120 16.73 -6.02 -9.45
CA THR A 120 17.26 -4.76 -10.02
C THR A 120 16.17 -3.88 -10.60
N MET A 121 16.45 -2.56 -10.73
CA MET A 121 15.52 -1.62 -11.39
C MET A 121 15.23 -2.03 -12.85
N ASP A 122 16.24 -2.52 -13.58
CA ASP A 122 16.05 -2.98 -14.95
C ASP A 122 15.12 -4.20 -15.05
N GLN A 123 15.28 -5.17 -14.15
CA GLN A 123 14.37 -6.33 -14.08
C GLN A 123 12.93 -5.90 -13.77
N ILE A 124 12.76 -4.91 -12.89
CA ILE A 124 11.45 -4.37 -12.55
C ILE A 124 10.85 -3.67 -13.77
N ALA A 125 11.62 -2.86 -14.49
CA ALA A 125 11.16 -2.18 -15.70
C ALA A 125 10.68 -3.19 -16.75
N VAL A 126 11.45 -4.26 -17.00
CA VAL A 126 11.06 -5.36 -17.90
C VAL A 126 9.77 -6.04 -17.42
N ALA A 127 9.70 -6.40 -16.13
CA ALA A 127 8.53 -7.07 -15.57
C ALA A 127 7.25 -6.20 -15.56
N ALA A 128 7.41 -4.87 -15.49
CA ALA A 128 6.32 -3.90 -15.57
C ALA A 128 5.97 -3.49 -17.02
N GLY A 129 6.73 -3.95 -18.03
CA GLY A 129 6.53 -3.61 -19.44
C GLY A 129 6.81 -2.13 -19.75
N ILE A 130 7.80 -1.53 -19.09
CA ILE A 130 8.19 -0.12 -19.28
C ILE A 130 9.70 0.01 -19.53
N SER A 131 10.12 1.17 -20.02
CA SER A 131 11.55 1.46 -20.12
C SER A 131 12.15 1.77 -18.74
N PRO A 132 13.46 1.53 -18.52
CA PRO A 132 14.16 1.94 -17.29
C PRO A 132 14.00 3.44 -17.00
N ALA A 133 14.06 4.29 -18.03
CA ALA A 133 13.85 5.73 -17.88
C ALA A 133 12.44 6.09 -17.37
N ALA A 134 11.42 5.35 -17.81
CA ALA A 134 10.05 5.52 -17.32
C ALA A 134 9.92 5.06 -15.86
N LEU A 135 10.61 4.00 -15.46
CA LEU A 135 10.64 3.54 -14.07
C LEU A 135 11.22 4.61 -13.13
N TYR A 136 12.38 5.21 -13.49
CA TYR A 136 13.00 6.28 -12.71
C TYR A 136 12.16 7.58 -12.66
N TRP A 137 11.23 7.75 -13.60
CA TRP A 137 10.27 8.84 -13.52
C TRP A 137 9.21 8.61 -12.43
N HIS A 138 8.77 7.36 -12.22
CA HIS A 138 7.81 6.99 -11.19
C HIS A 138 8.44 6.84 -9.80
N PHE A 139 9.68 6.36 -9.73
CA PHE A 139 10.42 6.09 -8.50
C PHE A 139 11.86 6.56 -8.65
N GLU A 140 12.23 7.55 -7.84
CA GLU A 140 13.57 8.17 -7.86
C GLU A 140 14.71 7.15 -7.70
N ASN A 141 14.48 6.15 -6.85
CA ASN A 141 15.45 5.11 -6.54
C ASN A 141 14.74 3.82 -6.08
N LYS A 142 15.53 2.77 -5.90
CA LYS A 142 15.04 1.47 -5.44
C LYS A 142 14.42 1.53 -4.05
N GLU A 143 14.94 2.37 -3.15
CA GLU A 143 14.43 2.53 -1.79
C GLU A 143 13.00 3.10 -1.79
N ALA A 144 12.74 4.16 -2.56
CA ALA A 144 11.41 4.74 -2.71
C ALA A 144 10.39 3.73 -3.28
N LEU A 145 10.83 2.88 -4.21
CA LEU A 145 10.00 1.79 -4.73
C LEU A 145 9.75 0.72 -3.66
N CYS A 146 10.77 0.34 -2.89
CA CYS A 146 10.61 -0.63 -1.80
C CYS A 146 9.68 -0.12 -0.70
N GLN A 147 9.71 1.16 -0.36
CA GLN A 147 8.75 1.77 0.56
C GLN A 147 7.31 1.63 0.04
N ALA A 148 7.09 1.87 -1.26
CA ALA A 148 5.78 1.65 -1.87
C ALA A 148 5.35 0.17 -1.85
N VAL A 149 6.29 -0.76 -2.04
CA VAL A 149 6.04 -2.20 -1.89
C VAL A 149 5.64 -2.55 -0.46
N ILE A 150 6.34 -2.02 0.55
CA ILE A 150 5.99 -2.24 1.97
C ILE A 150 4.54 -1.81 2.24
N LEU A 151 4.15 -0.62 1.80
CA LEU A 151 2.78 -0.13 1.95
C LEU A 151 1.77 -1.02 1.21
N ARG A 152 2.11 -1.54 0.03
CA ARG A 152 1.24 -2.40 -0.79
C ARG A 152 0.99 -3.76 -0.15
N VAL A 153 2.02 -4.35 0.45
CA VAL A 153 1.92 -5.68 1.08
C VAL A 153 1.53 -5.63 2.55
N SER A 154 1.54 -4.44 3.16
CA SER A 154 1.20 -4.26 4.57
C SER A 154 -0.19 -4.82 4.90
N PRO A 155 -0.32 -5.64 5.93
CA PRO A 155 -1.60 -6.20 6.35
C PRO A 155 -2.40 -5.27 7.25
N ILE A 156 -1.89 -4.06 7.57
CA ILE A 156 -2.45 -3.17 8.61
C ILE A 156 -3.93 -2.91 8.38
N ALA A 157 -4.31 -2.44 7.18
CA ALA A 157 -5.71 -2.08 6.89
C ALA A 157 -6.65 -3.29 7.04
N THR A 158 -6.22 -4.47 6.58
CA THR A 158 -7.01 -5.70 6.68
C THR A 158 -7.14 -6.18 8.14
N ILE A 159 -6.08 -6.03 8.94
CA ILE A 159 -6.10 -6.38 10.37
C ILE A 159 -6.97 -5.39 11.17
N GLU A 160 -6.88 -4.10 10.87
CA GLU A 160 -7.76 -3.09 11.51
C GLU A 160 -9.23 -3.34 11.17
N GLU A 161 -9.55 -3.61 9.90
CA GLU A 161 -10.90 -3.95 9.47
C GLU A 161 -11.40 -5.21 10.18
N PHE A 162 -10.58 -6.25 10.28
CA PHE A 162 -10.91 -7.48 11.00
C PHE A 162 -11.35 -7.18 12.44
N PHE A 163 -10.52 -6.46 13.19
CA PHE A 163 -10.83 -6.13 14.58
C PHE A 163 -11.99 -5.15 14.75
N ALA A 164 -12.28 -4.33 13.73
CA ALA A 164 -13.39 -3.39 13.76
C ALA A 164 -14.75 -4.04 13.45
N THR A 165 -14.77 -5.09 12.62
CA THR A 165 -16.03 -5.57 12.01
C THR A 165 -16.30 -7.07 12.18
N LYS A 166 -15.29 -7.88 12.47
CA LYS A 166 -15.40 -9.35 12.44
C LYS A 166 -15.19 -10.04 13.80
N CYS A 167 -14.78 -9.30 14.83
CA CYS A 167 -14.64 -9.86 16.17
C CYS A 167 -16.00 -10.11 16.81
N SER A 168 -16.21 -11.31 17.32
CA SER A 168 -17.42 -11.75 18.03
C SER A 168 -17.39 -11.45 19.52
N GLY A 169 -16.19 -11.22 20.08
CA GLY A 169 -15.93 -11.14 21.52
C GLY A 169 -15.58 -12.48 22.17
N ASP A 170 -15.82 -13.61 21.48
CA ASP A 170 -15.31 -14.92 21.91
C ASP A 170 -13.90 -15.12 21.38
N ILE A 171 -12.94 -15.23 22.33
CA ILE A 171 -11.53 -15.27 21.98
C ILE A 171 -11.15 -16.43 21.05
N ARG A 172 -11.76 -17.62 21.25
CA ARG A 172 -11.45 -18.78 20.43
C ARG A 172 -11.93 -18.58 19.01
N THR A 173 -13.15 -18.11 18.84
CA THR A 173 -13.76 -17.80 17.55
C THR A 173 -12.97 -16.72 16.82
N ASP A 174 -12.61 -15.66 17.51
CA ASP A 174 -11.87 -14.53 16.95
C ASP A 174 -10.46 -14.95 16.52
N LEU A 175 -9.74 -15.72 17.32
CA LEU A 175 -8.41 -16.22 16.97
C LEU A 175 -8.44 -17.22 15.82
N LEU A 176 -9.44 -18.10 15.73
CA LEU A 176 -9.62 -18.99 14.58
C LEU A 176 -9.81 -18.19 13.29
N ALA A 177 -10.66 -17.16 13.32
CA ALA A 177 -10.89 -16.29 12.17
C ALA A 177 -9.62 -15.51 11.80
N LEU A 178 -8.86 -15.02 12.79
CA LEU A 178 -7.60 -14.30 12.56
C LEU A 178 -6.51 -15.23 11.95
N VAL A 179 -6.38 -16.47 12.42
CA VAL A 179 -5.43 -17.43 11.84
C VAL A 179 -5.78 -17.73 10.38
N ARG A 180 -7.08 -17.97 10.07
CA ARG A 180 -7.54 -18.19 8.69
C ARG A 180 -7.22 -17.01 7.79
N LEU A 181 -7.48 -15.80 8.26
CA LEU A 181 -7.16 -14.57 7.52
C LEU A 181 -5.65 -14.46 7.27
N VAL A 182 -4.82 -14.64 8.29
CA VAL A 182 -3.37 -14.42 8.19
C VAL A 182 -2.69 -15.51 7.38
N VAL A 183 -2.99 -16.78 7.66
CA VAL A 183 -2.32 -17.92 7.01
C VAL A 183 -2.93 -18.23 5.64
N GLY A 184 -4.24 -18.01 5.47
CA GLY A 184 -4.96 -18.20 4.22
C GLY A 184 -4.84 -16.98 3.30
N ASP A 185 -5.61 -15.94 3.59
CA ASP A 185 -5.83 -14.82 2.65
C ASP A 185 -4.61 -13.89 2.53
N LEU A 186 -3.87 -13.67 3.63
CA LEU A 186 -2.71 -12.79 3.65
C LEU A 186 -1.38 -13.51 3.40
N GLY A 187 -1.36 -14.83 3.31
CA GLY A 187 -0.14 -15.64 3.30
C GLY A 187 0.90 -15.20 2.26
N SER A 188 0.48 -14.97 1.01
CA SER A 188 1.37 -14.53 -0.06
C SER A 188 1.94 -13.12 0.17
N ARG A 189 1.14 -12.20 0.69
CA ARG A 189 1.58 -10.83 1.03
C ARG A 189 2.59 -10.86 2.19
N LEU A 190 2.32 -11.66 3.21
CA LEU A 190 3.19 -11.83 4.36
C LEU A 190 4.52 -12.50 4.00
N THR A 191 4.54 -13.41 3.02
CA THR A 191 5.80 -13.96 2.50
C THR A 191 6.72 -12.88 1.97
N THR A 192 6.19 -11.91 1.23
CA THR A 192 6.99 -10.76 0.76
C THR A 192 7.47 -9.91 1.94
N CYS A 193 6.63 -9.66 2.95
CA CYS A 193 7.04 -8.97 4.18
C CYS A 193 8.18 -9.70 4.91
N VAL A 194 8.09 -11.04 5.02
CA VAL A 194 9.12 -11.87 5.65
C VAL A 194 10.44 -11.80 4.90
N ARG A 195 10.42 -11.87 3.57
CA ARG A 195 11.63 -11.73 2.74
C ARG A 195 12.26 -10.35 2.90
N LEU A 196 11.46 -9.28 2.92
CA LEU A 196 11.93 -7.93 3.19
C LEU A 196 12.56 -7.82 4.59
N ALA A 197 11.92 -8.39 5.60
CA ALA A 197 12.43 -8.41 6.98
C ALA A 197 13.78 -9.13 7.08
N GLY A 198 13.97 -10.24 6.37
CA GLY A 198 15.24 -11.00 6.33
C GLY A 198 16.40 -10.21 5.72
N GLU A 199 16.13 -9.18 4.93
CA GLU A 199 17.14 -8.35 4.29
C GLU A 199 17.42 -7.02 5.03
N LEU A 200 16.67 -6.71 6.11
CA LEU A 200 16.85 -5.50 6.92
C LEU A 200 18.27 -5.29 7.47
N PRO A 201 19.01 -6.35 7.89
CA PRO A 201 20.36 -6.16 8.42
C PRO A 201 21.35 -5.51 7.44
N GLY A 202 21.01 -5.40 6.17
CA GLY A 202 21.85 -4.75 5.16
C GLY A 202 21.29 -3.43 4.64
N GLN A 203 20.26 -2.89 5.26
CA GLN A 203 19.58 -1.66 4.86
C GLN A 203 19.91 -0.49 5.79
N THR A 204 19.54 0.73 5.38
CA THR A 204 19.68 1.92 6.21
C THR A 204 18.74 1.86 7.42
N ASP A 205 19.10 2.58 8.49
CA ASP A 205 18.25 2.71 9.67
C ASP A 205 16.89 3.31 9.30
N ALA A 206 16.86 4.32 8.42
CA ALA A 206 15.64 4.94 7.94
C ALA A 206 14.72 3.95 7.22
N PHE A 207 15.27 3.07 6.39
CA PHE A 207 14.48 2.03 5.72
C PHE A 207 13.92 1.01 6.72
N ARG A 208 14.75 0.58 7.68
CA ARG A 208 14.32 -0.32 8.75
C ARG A 208 13.19 0.28 9.57
N ASP A 209 13.33 1.53 9.99
CA ASP A 209 12.32 2.23 10.78
C ASP A 209 11.02 2.41 10.00
N PHE A 210 11.10 2.73 8.69
CA PHE A 210 9.96 2.78 7.81
C PHE A 210 9.25 1.41 7.71
N PHE A 211 10.01 0.32 7.52
CA PHE A 211 9.46 -1.03 7.47
C PHE A 211 8.74 -1.40 8.77
N LEU A 212 9.37 -1.14 9.92
CA LEU A 212 8.77 -1.44 11.22
C LEU A 212 7.50 -0.64 11.46
N ALA A 213 7.52 0.67 11.15
CA ALA A 213 6.38 1.58 11.36
C ALA A 213 5.19 1.29 10.44
N ASN A 214 5.42 0.78 9.22
CA ASN A 214 4.37 0.51 8.23
C ASN A 214 4.08 -0.98 8.03
N GLY A 215 4.71 -1.86 8.80
CA GLY A 215 4.55 -3.31 8.75
C GLY A 215 4.18 -3.89 10.11
N PRO A 216 5.13 -4.49 10.85
CA PRO A 216 4.82 -5.30 12.01
C PRO A 216 4.35 -4.51 13.24
N LEU A 217 4.91 -3.33 13.53
CA LEU A 217 4.62 -2.64 14.79
C LEU A 217 3.14 -2.26 14.99
N PRO A 218 2.44 -1.67 14.00
CA PRO A 218 1.01 -1.38 14.15
C PRO A 218 0.18 -2.65 14.32
N VAL A 219 0.50 -3.72 13.60
CA VAL A 219 -0.19 -5.01 13.73
C VAL A 219 -0.01 -5.57 15.13
N TRP A 220 1.22 -5.61 15.65
CA TRP A 220 1.50 -6.10 17.01
C TRP A 220 0.80 -5.27 18.08
N ARG A 221 0.77 -3.95 17.90
CA ARG A 221 0.04 -3.06 18.82
C ARG A 221 -1.46 -3.37 18.79
N ARG A 222 -2.05 -3.55 17.61
CA ARG A 222 -3.49 -3.85 17.48
C ARG A 222 -3.86 -5.20 18.11
N VAL A 223 -3.08 -6.24 17.82
CA VAL A 223 -3.26 -7.57 18.45
C VAL A 223 -3.04 -7.50 19.96
N GLY A 224 -2.04 -6.74 20.41
CA GLY A 224 -1.77 -6.53 21.83
C GLY A 224 -2.94 -5.89 22.56
N THR A 225 -3.52 -4.83 21.99
CA THR A 225 -4.73 -4.18 22.52
C THR A 225 -5.89 -5.17 22.68
N TYR A 226 -6.08 -6.06 21.69
CA TYR A 226 -7.09 -7.11 21.77
C TYR A 226 -6.80 -8.08 22.91
N PHE A 227 -5.57 -8.54 23.06
CA PHE A 227 -5.20 -9.46 24.16
C PHE A 227 -5.35 -8.81 25.54
N ASP A 228 -4.98 -7.54 25.68
CA ASP A 228 -5.16 -6.82 26.94
C ASP A 228 -6.64 -6.69 27.31
N GLU A 229 -7.51 -6.51 26.33
CA GLU A 229 -8.94 -6.50 26.54
C GLU A 229 -9.45 -7.91 26.97
N GLN A 230 -8.94 -8.99 26.37
CA GLN A 230 -9.29 -10.36 26.77
C GLN A 230 -8.79 -10.71 28.17
N VAL A 231 -7.68 -10.16 28.61
CA VAL A 231 -7.22 -10.24 30.02
C VAL A 231 -8.19 -9.51 30.94
N ARG A 232 -8.61 -8.28 30.57
CA ARG A 232 -9.56 -7.50 31.36
C ARG A 232 -10.92 -8.19 31.49
N LEU A 233 -11.36 -8.89 30.43
CA LEU A 233 -12.58 -9.69 30.43
C LEU A 233 -12.44 -11.07 31.16
N GLY A 234 -11.24 -11.41 31.60
CA GLY A 234 -10.98 -12.67 32.33
C GLY A 234 -10.85 -13.91 31.43
N ALA A 235 -10.83 -13.76 30.10
CA ALA A 235 -10.64 -14.86 29.16
C ALA A 235 -9.18 -15.33 29.08
N LEU A 236 -8.23 -14.43 29.29
CA LEU A 236 -6.80 -14.72 29.32
C LEU A 236 -6.18 -14.44 30.70
N LYS A 237 -5.20 -15.24 31.08
CA LYS A 237 -4.37 -15.02 32.29
C LYS A 237 -3.57 -13.72 32.13
N PRO A 238 -3.36 -12.93 33.20
CA PRO A 238 -2.44 -11.82 33.20
C PRO A 238 -1.02 -12.26 32.78
N ALA A 239 -0.46 -11.63 31.76
CA ALA A 239 0.92 -11.84 31.31
C ALA A 239 1.39 -10.62 30.52
N PRO A 240 2.71 -10.40 30.33
CA PRO A 240 3.21 -9.31 29.51
C PRO A 240 2.69 -9.37 28.08
N THR A 241 2.18 -8.26 27.55
CA THR A 241 1.49 -8.20 26.24
C THR A 241 2.41 -8.55 25.09
N LEU A 242 3.61 -7.96 25.03
CA LEU A 242 4.53 -8.16 23.90
C LEU A 242 4.99 -9.62 23.75
N PRO A 243 5.47 -10.33 24.80
CA PRO A 243 5.78 -11.76 24.68
C PRO A 243 4.60 -12.60 24.19
N ARG A 244 3.37 -12.31 24.65
CA ARG A 244 2.16 -13.00 24.20
C ARG A 244 1.90 -12.76 22.71
N VAL A 245 1.98 -11.52 22.24
CA VAL A 245 1.83 -11.17 20.83
C VAL A 245 2.89 -11.89 19.99
N LEU A 246 4.15 -11.89 20.43
CA LEU A 246 5.24 -12.57 19.73
C LEU A 246 5.06 -14.10 19.70
N THR A 247 4.56 -14.70 20.76
CA THR A 247 4.26 -16.15 20.80
C THR A 247 3.19 -16.49 19.78
N PHE A 248 2.06 -15.78 19.80
CA PHE A 248 0.99 -16.01 18.85
C PHE A 248 1.43 -15.69 17.42
N GLY A 249 2.10 -14.55 17.22
CA GLY A 249 2.68 -14.16 15.93
C GLY A 249 3.69 -15.17 15.39
N GLY A 250 4.48 -15.80 16.27
CA GLY A 250 5.41 -16.88 15.90
C GLY A 250 4.71 -18.10 15.33
N ILE A 251 3.58 -18.51 15.93
CA ILE A 251 2.74 -19.60 15.43
C ILE A 251 2.20 -19.26 14.03
N LEU A 252 1.67 -18.04 13.84
CA LEU A 252 1.17 -17.58 12.54
C LEU A 252 2.28 -17.53 11.49
N PHE A 253 3.44 -16.98 11.87
CA PHE A 253 4.62 -16.92 11.01
C PHE A 253 5.06 -18.31 10.55
N ALA A 254 5.14 -19.28 11.47
CA ALA A 254 5.46 -20.66 11.12
C ALA A 254 4.43 -21.23 10.13
N GLY A 255 3.14 -21.00 10.33
CA GLY A 255 2.09 -21.43 9.41
C GLY A 255 2.23 -20.84 8.02
N VAL A 256 2.44 -19.52 7.91
CA VAL A 256 2.67 -18.84 6.63
C VAL A 256 3.92 -19.38 5.93
N LEU A 257 5.05 -19.45 6.65
CA LEU A 257 6.32 -19.89 6.09
C LEU A 257 6.26 -21.34 5.60
N THR A 258 5.71 -22.23 6.41
CA THR A 258 5.62 -23.66 6.10
C THR A 258 4.73 -23.89 4.87
N ARG A 259 3.59 -23.22 4.78
CA ARG A 259 2.73 -23.31 3.58
C ARG A 259 3.42 -22.79 2.31
N ASN A 260 4.21 -21.74 2.43
CA ASN A 260 4.95 -21.20 1.27
C ASN A 260 6.10 -22.10 0.81
N ILE A 261 6.72 -22.85 1.74
CA ILE A 261 7.83 -23.77 1.40
C ILE A 261 7.29 -25.08 0.83
N PHE A 262 6.29 -25.66 1.47
CA PHE A 262 5.86 -27.04 1.21
C PHE A 262 4.55 -27.09 0.41
N GLY A 263 3.74 -26.03 0.40
CA GLY A 263 2.47 -25.98 -0.31
C GLY A 263 1.56 -27.14 0.04
N ASP A 264 1.00 -27.77 -0.99
CA ASP A 264 0.07 -28.90 -0.84
C ASP A 264 0.74 -30.19 -0.35
N ALA A 265 2.08 -30.26 -0.33
CA ALA A 265 2.80 -31.42 0.19
C ALA A 265 2.59 -31.63 1.69
N LEU A 266 2.19 -30.60 2.43
CA LEU A 266 1.90 -30.72 3.86
C LEU A 266 0.63 -31.53 4.19
N GLN A 267 -0.33 -31.60 3.23
CA GLN A 267 -1.64 -32.25 3.43
C GLN A 267 -2.38 -31.75 4.70
N VAL A 268 -2.08 -30.54 5.15
CA VAL A 268 -2.73 -29.86 6.29
C VAL A 268 -3.48 -28.64 5.76
N SER A 269 -4.77 -28.61 5.96
CA SER A 269 -5.61 -27.45 5.59
C SER A 269 -5.34 -26.24 6.51
N VAL A 270 -5.74 -25.05 6.05
CA VAL A 270 -5.70 -23.83 6.89
C VAL A 270 -6.58 -24.02 8.14
N ASP A 271 -7.71 -24.70 8.00
CA ASP A 271 -8.64 -24.93 9.10
C ASP A 271 -8.06 -25.84 10.17
N GLU A 272 -7.45 -26.96 9.77
CA GLU A 272 -6.77 -27.88 10.72
C GLU A 272 -5.62 -27.18 11.44
N PHE A 273 -4.80 -26.42 10.69
CA PHE A 273 -3.74 -25.61 11.29
C PHE A 273 -4.32 -24.57 12.27
N ALA A 274 -5.41 -23.88 11.91
CA ALA A 274 -6.01 -22.85 12.74
C ALA A 274 -6.52 -23.43 14.06
N VAL A 275 -7.21 -24.56 14.02
CA VAL A 275 -7.70 -25.23 15.23
C VAL A 275 -6.53 -25.60 16.15
N GLN A 276 -5.52 -26.29 15.62
CA GLN A 276 -4.37 -26.73 16.43
C GLN A 276 -3.58 -25.53 17.00
N ALA A 277 -3.37 -24.49 16.20
CA ALA A 277 -2.65 -23.29 16.59
C ALA A 277 -3.35 -22.55 17.75
N VAL A 278 -4.67 -22.36 17.61
CA VAL A 278 -5.47 -21.66 18.62
C VAL A 278 -5.59 -22.50 19.90
N ASP A 279 -5.85 -23.80 19.80
CA ASP A 279 -5.97 -24.66 20.96
C ASP A 279 -4.63 -24.73 21.72
N THR A 280 -3.50 -24.86 21.03
CA THR A 280 -2.17 -24.83 21.64
C THR A 280 -1.90 -23.49 22.36
N PHE A 281 -2.24 -22.37 21.72
CA PHE A 281 -2.05 -21.05 22.31
C PHE A 281 -2.93 -20.84 23.54
N LEU A 282 -4.22 -21.18 23.47
CA LEU A 282 -5.17 -21.00 24.56
C LEU A 282 -4.90 -21.93 25.75
N THR A 283 -4.47 -23.15 25.52
CA THR A 283 -4.14 -24.10 26.62
C THR A 283 -3.10 -23.52 27.57
N GLY A 284 -2.13 -22.76 27.06
CA GLY A 284 -1.11 -22.08 27.86
C GLY A 284 -1.54 -20.73 28.45
N GLN A 285 -2.59 -20.10 27.94
CA GLN A 285 -2.94 -18.72 28.24
C GLN A 285 -4.33 -18.53 28.86
N ALA A 286 -5.25 -19.50 28.69
CA ALA A 286 -6.61 -19.37 29.18
C ALA A 286 -6.66 -19.47 30.72
N THR A 287 -7.64 -18.81 31.34
CA THR A 287 -7.97 -19.01 32.74
C THR A 287 -8.61 -20.40 32.97
N ASP A 288 -8.61 -20.89 34.20
CA ASP A 288 -9.19 -22.20 34.53
C ASP A 288 -10.68 -22.30 34.15
N ALA A 289 -11.40 -21.19 34.19
CA ALA A 289 -12.79 -21.10 33.72
C ALA A 289 -12.93 -21.41 32.21
N TYR A 290 -11.93 -21.07 31.39
CA TYR A 290 -11.90 -21.29 29.93
C TYR A 290 -11.20 -22.64 29.60
N GLY A 291 -10.22 -23.06 30.39
CA GLY A 291 -9.47 -24.31 30.22
C GLY A 291 -10.34 -25.54 30.45
N ASN A 292 -11.31 -25.47 31.36
CA ASN A 292 -12.25 -26.56 31.62
C ASN A 292 -13.21 -26.88 30.47
N THR A 293 -13.44 -25.94 29.58
CA THR A 293 -14.24 -26.18 28.36
C THR A 293 -13.46 -26.91 27.27
N LEU A 294 -12.14 -26.87 27.30
CA LEU A 294 -11.27 -27.53 26.31
C LEU A 294 -10.81 -28.95 26.78
N GLY A 295 -10.89 -29.24 28.09
CA GLY A 295 -10.42 -30.50 28.70
C GLY A 295 -11.50 -31.52 29.07
N GLY A 296 -12.76 -31.29 28.75
CA GLY A 296 -13.89 -32.10 29.17
C GLY A 296 -14.16 -33.33 28.33
N SER A 297 -13.27 -34.33 28.32
CA SER A 297 -13.67 -35.70 28.04
C SER A 297 -12.56 -36.76 28.29
N ASN A 298 -11.88 -36.73 29.43
CA ASN A 298 -11.09 -37.91 29.81
C ASN A 298 -10.84 -37.95 31.33
N ASP A 299 -11.88 -38.13 32.11
CA ASP A 299 -11.73 -38.78 33.44
C ASP A 299 -13.04 -39.42 33.86
N ALA A 300 -13.32 -40.58 33.28
CA ALA A 300 -14.25 -41.58 33.80
C ALA A 300 -13.60 -42.96 33.62
N GLY A 301 -12.60 -43.23 34.39
CA GLY A 301 -11.90 -44.52 34.43
C GLY A 301 -11.55 -44.89 35.86
N SER A 302 -12.58 -45.32 36.65
CA SER A 302 -12.61 -46.36 37.67
C SER A 302 -11.26 -46.79 38.27
N ARG A 303 -11.02 -46.47 39.53
CA ARG A 303 -10.18 -47.28 40.40
C ARG A 303 -11.03 -48.42 40.98
N PRO A 304 -10.69 -49.71 40.80
CA PRO A 304 -11.21 -50.75 41.59
C PRO A 304 -10.47 -50.81 42.96
N GLY A 305 -11.24 -50.94 44.01
CA GLY A 305 -10.77 -50.94 45.36
C GLY A 305 -9.88 -52.13 45.71
N GLU A 306 -8.95 -51.86 46.62
CA GLU A 306 -8.33 -52.85 47.51
C GLU A 306 -9.08 -52.87 48.81
N ALA A 307 -9.48 -54.03 49.21
CA ALA A 307 -9.75 -54.45 50.60
C ALA A 307 -9.73 -55.97 50.67
N PRO A 308 -9.51 -56.51 51.83
CA PRO A 308 -8.46 -56.40 52.87
C PRO A 308 -7.40 -57.48 52.79
#